data_c77bd9260f5ee1c098be49152f3fccb5
#
_entry.id   c77bd9260f5ee1c098be49152f3fccb5
#
_cell.length_a   1.000
_cell.length_b   1.000
_cell.length_c   1.000
_cell.angle_alpha   90.00
_cell.angle_beta   90.00
_cell.angle_gamma   90.00
#
_symmetry.space_group_name_H-M   'P 1'
#
loop_
_entity.id
_entity.type
_entity.pdbx_description
1 polymer ?
#
loop_
_entity_poly.entity_id
_entity_poly.type
_entity_poly.pdbx_seq_one_letter_code
_entity_poly.pdbx_strand_id
1 'polypeptide(L)'
;MSAADADMVAQLSLLEIANLLLAKLLSYVPSLPSHGPIFELLHHAFYEAPAYHLILEGLLVLSILWLVVRKSDKSKDKGPKLTAKEVEEIIAEWQPEPLVPVSGPEPVVVPVVQGPAAAFVQIDGQKKINLASFNFLNFVGNKKVEDAAVTSLKKYGVGSCGPRGFYGTIDVHLELESKLAKFTQTEEAVLYSYAFSTVASVIPAYSKRGDILFVDEAISFPLAQGVLASRSTVKYFKHNDMADLERLLIEQQREDAKLAKKAKLSRRFVVVEGLYANTAEIAPLKRLVELKWQYKVRIMLDETFSFGVLGDHGRGITEHFGISPEDIDIMTSSLEHAVGSIGGFSYGKTFVMDHQRLSSQGYCFSASLPPLLASAALCALEAMEKSPDMFTTLRSRSKAIHAKLSTALGRHLVVSGDASAPMKFLTVKQTKGRAADEALLDLIVSKANDKNVVLTRARYIEDYERVQRPPAIRIALNIGHSEGEVENAIRDIAAAADEAAKAHSS
;
A
#
# COMPACT_ATOMS: atom_id res chain seq x y z
N MET A 1 15.77 43.96 3.78
CA MET A 1 15.48 44.48 2.42
C MET A 1 14.00 44.52 2.24
N SER A 2 13.42 45.68 1.91
CA SER A 2 12.01 45.82 1.61
C SER A 2 11.72 45.27 0.19
N ALA A 3 10.44 44.95 -0.10
CA ALA A 3 10.04 44.46 -1.42
C ALA A 3 10.46 45.46 -2.56
N ALA A 4 10.53 46.75 -2.26
CA ALA A 4 10.98 47.78 -3.18
C ALA A 4 12.50 47.69 -3.52
N ASP A 5 13.32 47.22 -2.56
CA ASP A 5 14.77 47.03 -2.79
C ASP A 5 15.04 45.82 -3.69
N ALA A 6 14.18 44.80 -3.68
CA ALA A 6 14.31 43.60 -4.48
C ALA A 6 13.97 43.87 -5.98
N ASP A 7 12.96 44.73 -6.25
CA ASP A 7 12.57 45.11 -7.61
C ASP A 7 13.59 46.03 -8.27
N MET A 8 14.27 46.89 -7.49
CA MET A 8 15.32 47.77 -8.01
C MET A 8 16.57 46.97 -8.43
N VAL A 9 16.91 45.91 -7.72
CA VAL A 9 18.06 45.05 -8.04
C VAL A 9 17.79 44.17 -9.28
N ALA A 10 16.56 43.86 -9.56
CA ALA A 10 16.16 43.03 -10.71
C ALA A 10 16.27 43.74 -12.08
N GLN A 11 16.46 45.07 -12.10
CA GLN A 11 16.59 45.88 -13.33
C GLN A 11 18.02 46.29 -13.65
N LEU A 12 18.99 46.01 -12.77
CA LEU A 12 20.39 46.36 -12.95
C LEU A 12 21.12 45.36 -13.85
N SER A 13 21.97 45.86 -14.73
CA SER A 13 22.88 45.00 -15.49
C SER A 13 23.91 44.30 -14.59
N LEU A 14 24.44 43.16 -15.02
CA LEU A 14 25.45 42.40 -14.29
C LEU A 14 26.67 43.29 -13.89
N LEU A 15 26.99 44.26 -14.71
CA LEU A 15 28.09 45.20 -14.45
C LEU A 15 27.76 46.19 -13.31
N GLU A 16 26.51 46.66 -13.25
CA GLU A 16 26.03 47.56 -12.19
C GLU A 16 25.89 46.81 -10.85
N ILE A 17 25.45 45.57 -10.86
CA ILE A 17 25.41 44.71 -9.67
C ILE A 17 26.82 44.44 -9.16
N ALA A 18 27.76 44.13 -10.05
CA ALA A 18 29.17 43.92 -9.70
C ALA A 18 29.81 45.19 -9.10
N ASN A 19 29.54 46.37 -9.69
CA ASN A 19 30.03 47.66 -9.17
C ASN A 19 29.37 48.02 -7.83
N LEU A 20 28.12 47.74 -7.61
CA LEU A 20 27.40 47.94 -6.34
C LEU A 20 27.93 47.02 -5.25
N LEU A 21 28.17 45.74 -5.57
CA LEU A 21 28.79 44.79 -4.65
C LEU A 21 30.23 45.15 -4.34
N LEU A 22 31.02 45.61 -5.32
CA LEU A 22 32.37 46.08 -5.13
C LEU A 22 32.41 47.36 -4.28
N ALA A 23 31.52 48.33 -4.56
CA ALA A 23 31.38 49.55 -3.76
C ALA A 23 30.95 49.26 -2.31
N LYS A 24 30.05 48.28 -2.12
CA LYS A 24 29.57 47.83 -0.81
C LYS A 24 30.65 47.03 -0.08
N LEU A 25 31.43 46.19 -0.73
CA LEU A 25 32.60 45.50 -0.20
C LEU A 25 33.70 46.54 0.20
N LEU A 26 33.96 47.53 -0.65
CA LEU A 26 34.89 48.61 -0.35
C LEU A 26 34.40 49.53 0.78
N SER A 27 33.08 49.71 0.96
CA SER A 27 32.52 50.47 2.08
C SER A 27 32.59 49.71 3.44
N TYR A 28 32.69 48.40 3.42
CA TYR A 28 32.97 47.59 4.60
C TYR A 28 34.49 47.44 4.88
N VAL A 29 35.33 48.06 4.06
CA VAL A 29 36.79 48.20 4.25
C VAL A 29 37.18 49.67 4.58
N PRO A 30 36.56 50.30 5.59
CA PRO A 30 37.06 51.58 6.06
C PRO A 30 38.11 51.25 7.10
N SER A 31 39.36 51.48 6.76
CA SER A 31 40.47 51.37 7.71
C SER A 31 40.84 49.97 8.16
N LEU A 32 41.14 49.05 7.24
CA LEU A 32 42.12 48.02 7.56
C LEU A 32 43.45 48.74 7.80
N PRO A 33 44.00 48.74 9.03
CA PRO A 33 45.33 49.28 9.23
C PRO A 33 46.27 48.48 8.32
N SER A 34 47.20 49.20 7.67
CA SER A 34 48.19 48.63 6.75
C SER A 34 49.12 47.59 7.44
N HIS A 35 48.93 47.37 8.71
CA HIS A 35 49.64 46.42 9.56
C HIS A 35 48.63 45.77 10.56
N GLY A 36 48.00 44.67 10.17
CA GLY A 36 47.13 43.90 11.04
C GLY A 36 47.02 42.45 10.58
N PRO A 37 46.66 41.51 11.48
CA PRO A 37 46.66 40.07 11.18
C PRO A 37 45.80 39.68 9.99
N ILE A 38 44.77 40.48 9.64
CA ILE A 38 43.92 40.25 8.46
C ILE A 38 44.62 40.67 7.18
N PHE A 39 45.39 41.79 7.21
CA PHE A 39 46.18 42.26 6.07
C PHE A 39 47.33 41.29 5.77
N GLU A 40 48.05 40.80 6.80
CA GLU A 40 49.08 39.78 6.66
C GLU A 40 48.50 38.46 6.12
N LEU A 41 47.30 38.05 6.59
CA LEU A 41 46.61 36.85 6.10
C LEU A 41 46.22 36.98 4.63
N LEU A 42 45.67 38.13 4.20
CA LEU A 42 45.35 38.41 2.81
C LEU A 42 46.60 38.53 1.93
N HIS A 43 47.65 39.20 2.42
CA HIS A 43 48.91 39.30 1.71
C HIS A 43 49.57 37.93 1.50
N HIS A 44 49.59 37.10 2.54
CA HIS A 44 50.11 35.74 2.49
C HIS A 44 49.25 34.85 1.53
N ALA A 45 47.90 34.97 1.57
CA ALA A 45 47.03 34.23 0.69
C ALA A 45 47.17 34.64 -0.79
N PHE A 46 47.44 35.91 -1.11
CA PHE A 46 47.47 36.36 -2.50
C PHE A 46 48.90 36.46 -3.09
N TYR A 47 49.94 36.70 -2.28
CA TYR A 47 51.31 36.93 -2.78
C TYR A 47 52.27 35.80 -2.44
N GLU A 48 52.04 35.03 -1.41
CA GLU A 48 52.95 33.95 -0.99
C GLU A 48 52.37 32.54 -1.27
N ALA A 49 51.07 32.45 -1.58
CA ALA A 49 50.46 31.15 -1.90
C ALA A 49 51.00 30.64 -3.25
N PRO A 50 51.25 29.33 -3.37
CA PRO A 50 51.64 28.72 -4.64
C PRO A 50 50.57 28.97 -5.73
N ALA A 51 51.04 29.20 -6.98
CA ALA A 51 50.17 29.55 -8.11
C ALA A 51 49.00 28.57 -8.32
N TYR A 52 49.15 27.29 -7.99
CA TYR A 52 48.08 26.29 -8.06
C TYR A 52 46.96 26.56 -7.05
N HIS A 53 47.27 27.20 -5.90
CA HIS A 53 46.26 27.54 -4.88
C HIS A 53 45.36 28.67 -5.37
N LEU A 54 45.93 29.71 -5.97
CA LEU A 54 45.18 30.81 -6.58
C LEU A 54 44.32 30.36 -7.76
N ILE A 55 44.83 29.40 -8.55
CA ILE A 55 44.07 28.79 -9.64
C ILE A 55 42.88 28.01 -9.08
N LEU A 56 43.08 27.24 -8.01
CA LEU A 56 42.03 26.48 -7.37
C LEU A 56 40.94 27.37 -6.77
N GLU A 57 41.33 28.45 -6.08
CA GLU A 57 40.39 29.43 -5.54
C GLU A 57 39.61 30.15 -6.64
N GLY A 58 40.30 30.56 -7.72
CA GLY A 58 39.65 31.14 -8.90
C GLY A 58 38.61 30.21 -9.52
N LEU A 59 38.95 28.91 -9.64
CA LEU A 59 38.01 27.90 -10.13
C LEU A 59 36.82 27.69 -9.17
N LEU A 60 37.03 27.73 -7.86
CA LEU A 60 35.99 27.65 -6.84
C LEU A 60 35.05 28.86 -6.92
N VAL A 61 35.56 30.07 -7.01
CA VAL A 61 34.78 31.31 -7.18
C VAL A 61 33.99 31.27 -8.48
N LEU A 62 34.61 30.87 -9.59
CA LEU A 62 33.90 30.68 -10.87
C LEU A 62 32.80 29.62 -10.81
N SER A 63 33.05 28.52 -10.07
CA SER A 63 32.06 27.46 -9.85
C SER A 63 30.88 27.97 -9.00
N ILE A 64 31.16 28.78 -7.97
CA ILE A 64 30.10 29.40 -7.14
C ILE A 64 29.28 30.37 -7.97
N LEU A 65 29.94 31.25 -8.73
CA LEU A 65 29.25 32.18 -9.63
C LEU A 65 28.42 31.45 -10.69
N TRP A 66 28.95 30.38 -11.28
CA TRP A 66 28.22 29.54 -12.22
C TRP A 66 27.01 28.86 -11.58
N LEU A 67 27.14 28.38 -10.35
CA LEU A 67 26.04 27.78 -9.60
C LEU A 67 24.95 28.79 -9.24
N VAL A 68 25.35 30.03 -8.86
CA VAL A 68 24.42 31.13 -8.55
C VAL A 68 23.65 31.55 -9.82
N VAL A 69 24.35 31.71 -10.95
CA VAL A 69 23.74 32.05 -12.24
C VAL A 69 22.85 30.89 -12.73
N ARG A 70 23.27 29.64 -12.59
CA ARG A 70 22.51 28.46 -13.01
C ARG A 70 21.29 28.20 -12.14
N LYS A 71 21.31 28.54 -10.84
CA LYS A 71 20.15 28.47 -9.95
C LYS A 71 19.05 29.47 -10.30
N SER A 72 19.33 30.43 -11.14
CA SER A 72 18.37 31.42 -11.64
C SER A 72 17.41 30.86 -12.71
N ASP A 73 17.60 29.63 -13.18
CA ASP A 73 16.58 28.93 -13.96
C ASP A 73 15.49 28.34 -13.03
N LYS A 74 14.81 29.18 -12.26
CA LYS A 74 13.44 28.89 -11.86
C LYS A 74 12.72 28.62 -13.17
N SER A 75 12.13 27.44 -13.32
CA SER A 75 11.26 27.12 -14.42
C SER A 75 10.33 28.33 -14.57
N LYS A 76 10.54 29.12 -15.61
CA LYS A 76 9.61 30.15 -15.99
C LYS A 76 8.33 29.39 -16.22
N ASP A 77 7.36 29.64 -15.38
CA ASP A 77 6.02 29.12 -15.51
C ASP A 77 5.59 29.50 -16.95
N LYS A 78 5.67 28.50 -17.86
CA LYS A 78 5.37 28.72 -19.28
C LYS A 78 3.86 28.71 -19.52
N GLY A 79 3.08 28.85 -18.45
CA GLY A 79 1.67 29.11 -18.54
C GLY A 79 1.40 30.44 -19.32
N PRO A 80 0.34 30.53 -20.07
CA PRO A 80 -0.07 31.79 -20.69
C PRO A 80 -0.23 32.84 -19.57
N LYS A 81 0.42 33.99 -19.70
CA LYS A 81 0.23 35.11 -18.78
C LYS A 81 -1.15 35.67 -19.03
N LEU A 82 -2.09 35.28 -18.17
CA LEU A 82 -3.46 35.79 -18.23
C LEU A 82 -3.49 37.24 -17.77
N THR A 83 -4.27 38.07 -18.42
CA THR A 83 -4.59 39.42 -17.97
C THR A 83 -5.56 39.36 -16.78
N ALA A 84 -5.62 40.41 -15.97
CA ALA A 84 -6.56 40.47 -14.86
C ALA A 84 -8.02 40.24 -15.30
N LYS A 85 -8.38 40.74 -16.48
CA LYS A 85 -9.71 40.55 -17.06
C LYS A 85 -9.99 39.08 -17.44
N GLU A 86 -9.02 38.39 -18.07
CA GLU A 86 -9.14 36.96 -18.38
C GLU A 86 -9.23 36.12 -17.15
N VAL A 87 -8.52 36.49 -16.05
CA VAL A 87 -8.63 35.81 -14.75
C VAL A 87 -10.02 35.99 -14.16
N GLU A 88 -10.58 37.20 -14.21
CA GLU A 88 -11.95 37.46 -13.73
C GLU A 88 -13.00 36.70 -14.55
N GLU A 89 -12.84 36.64 -15.89
CA GLU A 89 -13.72 35.88 -16.77
C GLU A 89 -13.66 34.38 -16.43
N ILE A 90 -12.47 33.79 -16.25
CA ILE A 90 -12.30 32.38 -15.89
C ILE A 90 -12.93 32.10 -14.49
N ILE A 91 -12.77 33.02 -13.52
CA ILE A 91 -13.38 32.86 -12.20
C ILE A 91 -14.91 32.95 -12.29
N ALA A 92 -15.44 33.83 -13.13
CA ALA A 92 -16.89 34.00 -13.31
C ALA A 92 -17.53 32.79 -14.02
N GLU A 93 -16.80 32.17 -14.95
CA GLU A 93 -17.25 30.97 -15.68
C GLU A 93 -17.06 29.68 -14.84
N TRP A 94 -16.19 29.70 -13.81
CA TRP A 94 -15.87 28.52 -13.03
C TRP A 94 -17.06 28.09 -12.16
N GLN A 95 -17.62 26.94 -12.48
CA GLN A 95 -18.60 26.26 -11.66
C GLN A 95 -17.93 25.02 -11.03
N PRO A 96 -17.75 25.00 -9.70
CA PRO A 96 -17.16 23.84 -9.04
C PRO A 96 -18.04 22.61 -9.25
N GLU A 97 -17.42 21.49 -9.58
CA GLU A 97 -18.12 20.22 -9.60
C GLU A 97 -18.69 19.94 -8.20
N PRO A 98 -19.96 19.50 -8.09
CA PRO A 98 -20.54 19.15 -6.81
C PRO A 98 -19.74 18.01 -6.15
N LEU A 99 -19.48 18.11 -4.86
CA LEU A 99 -18.77 17.07 -4.09
C LEU A 99 -19.50 15.72 -4.12
N VAL A 100 -20.80 15.75 -4.35
CA VAL A 100 -21.64 14.57 -4.53
C VAL A 100 -22.36 14.73 -5.87
N PRO A 101 -22.35 13.71 -6.75
CA PRO A 101 -23.10 13.75 -8.00
C PRO A 101 -24.57 14.09 -7.75
N VAL A 102 -25.12 15.03 -8.52
CA VAL A 102 -26.53 15.45 -8.41
C VAL A 102 -27.50 14.31 -8.76
N SER A 103 -27.04 13.37 -9.61
CA SER A 103 -27.74 12.16 -10.00
C SER A 103 -26.82 10.96 -9.80
N GLY A 104 -26.71 10.50 -8.57
CA GLY A 104 -26.04 9.22 -8.26
C GLY A 104 -27.05 8.07 -8.15
N PRO A 105 -26.60 6.82 -8.19
CA PRO A 105 -27.46 5.70 -7.84
C PRO A 105 -27.99 5.92 -6.42
N GLU A 106 -29.23 5.46 -6.18
CA GLU A 106 -29.82 5.52 -4.85
C GLU A 106 -28.87 4.94 -3.80
N PRO A 107 -28.79 5.57 -2.60
CA PRO A 107 -27.91 5.06 -1.55
C PRO A 107 -28.25 3.61 -1.23
N VAL A 108 -27.25 2.73 -1.35
CA VAL A 108 -27.42 1.33 -0.96
C VAL A 108 -27.67 1.27 0.53
N VAL A 109 -28.86 0.82 0.94
CA VAL A 109 -29.15 0.58 2.35
C VAL A 109 -28.32 -0.62 2.80
N VAL A 110 -27.34 -0.39 3.65
CA VAL A 110 -26.49 -1.45 4.21
C VAL A 110 -26.97 -1.80 5.62
N PRO A 111 -26.97 -3.09 6.01
CA PRO A 111 -27.31 -3.49 7.36
C PRO A 111 -26.28 -2.95 8.37
N VAL A 112 -26.76 -2.51 9.54
CA VAL A 112 -25.92 -2.00 10.63
C VAL A 112 -25.61 -3.17 11.57
N VAL A 113 -24.32 -3.49 11.68
CA VAL A 113 -23.84 -4.53 12.63
C VAL A 113 -23.74 -3.94 14.03
N GLN A 114 -24.36 -4.59 14.99
CA GLN A 114 -24.31 -4.26 16.41
C GLN A 114 -23.28 -5.14 17.12
N GLY A 115 -22.26 -4.55 17.73
CA GLY A 115 -21.18 -5.26 18.40
C GLY A 115 -20.04 -5.70 17.46
N PRO A 116 -19.20 -6.67 17.89
CA PRO A 116 -18.02 -7.10 17.12
C PRO A 116 -18.39 -7.88 15.85
N ALA A 117 -17.64 -7.67 14.78
CA ALA A 117 -17.76 -8.44 13.54
C ALA A 117 -17.09 -9.83 13.68
N ALA A 118 -17.57 -10.63 14.65
CA ALA A 118 -17.10 -11.99 14.95
C ALA A 118 -17.70 -13.02 13.98
N ALA A 119 -17.59 -14.32 14.30
CA ALA A 119 -18.20 -15.41 13.53
C ALA A 119 -19.73 -15.23 13.41
N PHE A 120 -20.36 -14.65 14.41
CA PHE A 120 -21.75 -14.23 14.39
C PHE A 120 -21.84 -12.73 14.62
N VAL A 121 -22.81 -12.10 13.96
CA VAL A 121 -23.10 -10.68 14.13
C VAL A 121 -24.56 -10.48 14.53
N GLN A 122 -24.82 -9.34 15.15
CA GLN A 122 -26.19 -8.92 15.48
C GLN A 122 -26.63 -7.83 14.51
N ILE A 123 -27.72 -8.07 13.81
CA ILE A 123 -28.34 -7.13 12.87
C ILE A 123 -29.84 -7.12 13.16
N ASP A 124 -30.40 -5.96 13.41
CA ASP A 124 -31.82 -5.77 13.76
C ASP A 124 -32.28 -6.66 14.93
N GLY A 125 -31.39 -6.79 15.94
CA GLY A 125 -31.65 -7.62 17.13
C GLY A 125 -31.58 -9.15 16.89
N GLN A 126 -31.25 -9.59 15.70
CA GLN A 126 -31.13 -11.01 15.35
C GLN A 126 -29.68 -11.46 15.23
N LYS A 127 -29.34 -12.61 15.81
CA LYS A 127 -28.03 -13.24 15.66
C LYS A 127 -27.96 -13.93 14.30
N LYS A 128 -26.99 -13.54 13.47
CA LYS A 128 -26.78 -14.05 12.11
C LYS A 128 -25.37 -14.60 11.93
N ILE A 129 -25.20 -15.63 11.10
CA ILE A 129 -23.89 -16.15 10.72
C ILE A 129 -23.18 -15.15 9.79
N ASN A 130 -21.95 -14.82 10.11
CA ASN A 130 -21.17 -13.81 9.38
C ASN A 130 -20.21 -14.46 8.38
N LEU A 131 -20.55 -14.41 7.12
CA LEU A 131 -19.69 -14.83 6.00
C LEU A 131 -19.25 -13.63 5.13
N ALA A 132 -19.43 -12.40 5.63
CA ALA A 132 -19.11 -11.15 4.92
C ALA A 132 -17.77 -10.53 5.35
N SER A 133 -17.40 -10.65 6.63
CA SER A 133 -16.25 -9.96 7.21
C SER A 133 -14.99 -10.81 7.20
N PHE A 134 -13.85 -10.19 6.98
CA PHE A 134 -12.55 -10.85 7.13
C PHE A 134 -12.17 -10.94 8.61
N ASN A 135 -12.26 -12.13 9.14
CA ASN A 135 -11.85 -12.50 10.51
C ASN A 135 -11.52 -14.00 10.51
N PHE A 136 -10.55 -14.40 9.70
CA PHE A 136 -10.30 -15.80 9.35
C PHE A 136 -10.03 -16.70 10.56
N LEU A 137 -9.26 -16.19 11.53
CA LEU A 137 -8.85 -16.91 12.74
C LEU A 137 -9.68 -16.59 13.97
N ASN A 138 -10.79 -15.86 13.79
CA ASN A 138 -11.76 -15.53 14.85
C ASN A 138 -11.16 -14.77 16.04
N PHE A 139 -10.22 -13.85 15.80
CA PHE A 139 -9.67 -13.00 16.85
C PHE A 139 -10.50 -11.78 17.18
N VAL A 140 -11.34 -11.30 16.26
CA VAL A 140 -12.29 -10.22 16.54
C VAL A 140 -13.36 -10.74 17.51
N GLY A 141 -13.50 -10.08 18.67
CA GLY A 141 -14.37 -10.53 19.75
C GLY A 141 -13.72 -11.59 20.69
N ASN A 142 -12.42 -11.86 20.51
CA ASN A 142 -11.70 -12.76 21.39
C ASN A 142 -11.35 -12.07 22.71
N LYS A 143 -11.88 -12.60 23.83
CA LYS A 143 -11.74 -12.00 25.16
C LYS A 143 -10.30 -11.76 25.59
N LYS A 144 -9.37 -12.67 25.29
CA LYS A 144 -7.95 -12.51 25.66
C LYS A 144 -7.30 -11.34 24.91
N VAL A 145 -7.63 -11.18 23.62
CA VAL A 145 -7.15 -10.08 22.78
C VAL A 145 -7.70 -8.76 23.27
N GLU A 146 -9.00 -8.70 23.62
CA GLU A 146 -9.65 -7.53 24.18
C GLU A 146 -9.04 -7.14 25.54
N ASP A 147 -8.81 -8.09 26.43
CA ASP A 147 -8.21 -7.84 27.75
C ASP A 147 -6.77 -7.32 27.64
N ALA A 148 -6.00 -7.80 26.67
CA ALA A 148 -4.67 -7.28 26.37
C ALA A 148 -4.74 -5.82 25.89
N ALA A 149 -5.68 -5.50 25.01
CA ALA A 149 -5.92 -4.13 24.55
C ALA A 149 -6.33 -3.20 25.71
N VAL A 150 -7.25 -3.63 26.58
CA VAL A 150 -7.69 -2.86 27.75
C VAL A 150 -6.55 -2.61 28.73
N THR A 151 -5.71 -3.62 28.96
CA THR A 151 -4.52 -3.50 29.82
C THR A 151 -3.53 -2.48 29.26
N SER A 152 -3.29 -2.53 27.96
CA SER A 152 -2.45 -1.59 27.25
C SER A 152 -3.03 -0.16 27.29
N LEU A 153 -4.34 -0.02 27.10
CA LEU A 153 -5.03 1.26 27.20
C LEU A 153 -4.81 1.91 28.58
N LYS A 154 -4.90 1.15 29.66
CA LYS A 154 -4.66 1.64 31.03
C LYS A 154 -3.19 2.04 31.27
N LYS A 155 -2.23 1.37 30.61
CA LYS A 155 -0.80 1.64 30.76
C LYS A 155 -0.35 2.85 29.94
N TYR A 156 -0.77 2.95 28.69
CA TYR A 156 -0.24 3.92 27.71
C TYR A 156 -1.21 5.02 27.30
N GLY A 157 -2.48 4.91 27.62
CA GLY A 157 -3.52 5.78 27.09
C GLY A 157 -3.97 5.36 25.67
N VAL A 158 -4.67 6.27 24.99
CA VAL A 158 -5.33 5.97 23.69
C VAL A 158 -4.39 6.07 22.52
N GLY A 159 -3.47 7.05 22.51
CA GLY A 159 -2.66 7.38 21.36
C GLY A 159 -1.18 7.49 21.66
N SER A 160 -0.40 7.68 20.61
CA SER A 160 1.07 7.69 20.64
C SER A 160 1.69 9.08 20.43
N CYS A 161 0.89 10.13 20.32
CA CYS A 161 1.27 11.54 20.18
C CYS A 161 2.00 11.94 18.90
N GLY A 162 2.48 11.03 18.05
CA GLY A 162 3.21 11.41 16.85
C GLY A 162 3.72 10.24 16.01
N PRO A 163 4.42 10.56 14.92
CA PRO A 163 5.08 9.56 14.09
C PRO A 163 6.17 8.79 14.83
N ARG A 164 6.51 7.61 14.32
CA ARG A 164 7.51 6.72 14.90
C ARG A 164 8.86 7.40 15.14
N GLY A 165 9.31 8.23 14.22
CA GLY A 165 10.56 8.98 14.33
C GLY A 165 10.50 10.24 15.21
N PHE A 166 9.31 10.65 15.67
CA PHE A 166 9.08 11.89 16.41
C PHE A 166 8.26 11.62 17.69
N TYR A 167 8.88 10.91 18.63
CA TYR A 167 8.31 10.56 19.94
C TYR A 167 7.08 9.63 19.93
N GLY A 168 6.64 9.11 18.77
CA GLY A 168 5.52 8.19 18.68
C GLY A 168 5.88 6.72 18.89
N THR A 169 7.16 6.38 19.11
CA THR A 169 7.58 4.99 19.37
C THR A 169 7.45 4.67 20.85
N ILE A 170 6.76 3.57 21.15
CA ILE A 170 6.54 3.01 22.47
C ILE A 170 7.11 1.59 22.48
N ASP A 171 7.47 1.07 23.65
CA ASP A 171 8.09 -0.25 23.83
C ASP A 171 7.31 -1.39 23.15
N VAL A 172 5.98 -1.38 23.23
CA VAL A 172 5.11 -2.38 22.59
C VAL A 172 5.23 -2.41 21.06
N HIS A 173 5.57 -1.28 20.41
CA HIS A 173 5.83 -1.27 18.97
C HIS A 173 7.09 -2.07 18.62
N LEU A 174 8.17 -1.88 19.40
CA LEU A 174 9.44 -2.58 19.18
C LEU A 174 9.29 -4.08 19.48
N GLU A 175 8.52 -4.41 20.51
CA GLU A 175 8.21 -5.79 20.86
C GLU A 175 7.44 -6.49 19.72
N LEU A 176 6.41 -5.83 19.17
CA LEU A 176 5.62 -6.37 18.06
C LEU A 176 6.48 -6.52 16.79
N GLU A 177 7.31 -5.53 16.43
CA GLU A 177 8.23 -5.62 15.29
C GLU A 177 9.19 -6.81 15.44
N SER A 178 9.81 -6.97 16.63
CA SER A 178 10.68 -8.11 16.93
C SER A 178 9.94 -9.45 16.84
N LYS A 179 8.70 -9.50 17.34
CA LYS A 179 7.86 -10.69 17.29
C LYS A 179 7.44 -11.07 15.88
N LEU A 180 7.04 -10.08 15.07
CA LEU A 180 6.69 -10.28 13.67
C LEU A 180 7.88 -10.80 12.86
N ALA A 181 9.07 -10.19 13.02
CA ALA A 181 10.28 -10.63 12.34
C ALA A 181 10.62 -12.11 12.67
N LYS A 182 10.51 -12.49 13.95
CA LYS A 182 10.70 -13.89 14.38
C LYS A 182 9.65 -14.82 13.79
N PHE A 183 8.37 -14.42 13.83
CA PHE A 183 7.27 -15.22 13.30
C PHE A 183 7.44 -15.47 11.81
N THR A 184 7.77 -14.45 11.03
CA THR A 184 7.95 -14.53 9.57
C THR A 184 9.32 -15.06 9.15
N GLN A 185 10.22 -15.32 10.11
CA GLN A 185 11.60 -15.77 9.85
C GLN A 185 12.41 -14.79 8.97
N THR A 186 12.23 -13.49 9.21
CA THR A 186 12.98 -12.42 8.54
C THR A 186 13.88 -11.69 9.51
N GLU A 187 14.80 -10.86 8.97
CA GLU A 187 15.74 -10.11 9.80
C GLU A 187 15.02 -9.03 10.62
N GLU A 188 14.10 -8.28 9.99
CA GLU A 188 13.38 -7.19 10.63
C GLU A 188 11.96 -7.00 10.10
N ALA A 189 11.14 -6.30 10.89
CA ALA A 189 9.83 -5.81 10.52
C ALA A 189 9.67 -4.34 10.93
N VAL A 190 8.82 -3.60 10.20
CA VAL A 190 8.48 -2.20 10.44
C VAL A 190 6.97 -2.05 10.46
N LEU A 191 6.44 -1.47 11.54
CA LEU A 191 5.00 -1.26 11.73
C LEU A 191 4.51 0.04 11.10
N TYR A 192 3.29 -0.02 10.57
CA TYR A 192 2.51 1.10 10.06
C TYR A 192 1.15 1.15 10.74
N SER A 193 0.57 2.35 10.83
CA SER A 193 -0.71 2.56 11.51
C SER A 193 -1.90 1.90 10.80
N TYR A 194 -1.84 1.73 9.48
CA TYR A 194 -2.89 1.15 8.65
C TYR A 194 -2.32 0.28 7.54
N ALA A 195 -3.00 -0.82 7.24
CA ALA A 195 -2.60 -1.73 6.17
C ALA A 195 -2.55 -1.04 4.80
N PHE A 196 -3.55 -0.22 4.47
CA PHE A 196 -3.56 0.56 3.23
C PHE A 196 -2.31 1.43 3.09
N SER A 197 -1.96 2.18 4.14
CA SER A 197 -0.80 3.08 4.11
C SER A 197 0.53 2.32 4.02
N THR A 198 0.57 1.06 4.43
CA THR A 198 1.77 0.22 4.35
C THR A 198 2.19 0.04 2.90
N VAL A 199 1.37 -0.63 2.09
CA VAL A 199 1.72 -0.91 0.68
C VAL A 199 1.78 0.36 -0.16
N ALA A 200 0.86 1.32 0.08
CA ALA A 200 0.85 2.61 -0.60
C ALA A 200 2.12 3.45 -0.34
N SER A 201 2.85 3.18 0.75
CA SER A 201 4.08 3.90 1.12
C SER A 201 5.34 3.08 0.84
N VAL A 202 5.30 1.76 1.00
CA VAL A 202 6.48 0.88 0.84
C VAL A 202 6.96 0.87 -0.62
N ILE A 203 6.03 0.78 -1.58
CA ILE A 203 6.36 0.76 -3.00
C ILE A 203 7.07 2.06 -3.42
N PRO A 204 6.50 3.28 -3.21
CA PRO A 204 7.15 4.52 -3.64
C PRO A 204 8.39 4.89 -2.82
N ALA A 205 8.58 4.34 -1.63
CA ALA A 205 9.83 4.52 -0.88
C ALA A 205 11.01 3.89 -1.62
N TYR A 206 10.79 2.72 -2.23
CA TYR A 206 11.86 1.95 -2.87
C TYR A 206 11.92 2.11 -4.38
N SER A 207 10.79 2.34 -5.05
CA SER A 207 10.66 2.51 -6.50
C SER A 207 10.31 3.95 -6.84
N LYS A 208 10.98 4.54 -7.84
CA LYS A 208 10.89 5.96 -8.18
C LYS A 208 10.84 6.17 -9.69
N ARG A 209 10.65 7.42 -10.12
CA ARG A 209 10.72 7.79 -11.54
C ARG A 209 12.06 7.32 -12.16
N GLY A 210 11.97 6.57 -13.25
CA GLY A 210 13.09 5.94 -13.94
C GLY A 210 13.27 4.46 -13.61
N ASP A 211 12.60 3.94 -12.57
CA ASP A 211 12.49 2.51 -12.30
C ASP A 211 11.34 1.88 -13.11
N ILE A 212 11.30 0.55 -13.18
CA ILE A 212 10.30 -0.20 -13.93
C ILE A 212 9.62 -1.19 -12.99
N LEU A 213 8.29 -1.17 -13.01
CA LEU A 213 7.45 -2.11 -12.29
C LEU A 213 6.74 -3.05 -13.26
N PHE A 214 6.90 -4.35 -13.09
CA PHE A 214 6.10 -5.39 -13.72
C PHE A 214 5.00 -5.78 -12.74
N VAL A 215 3.76 -5.48 -13.06
CA VAL A 215 2.64 -5.54 -12.12
C VAL A 215 1.60 -6.52 -12.61
N ASP A 216 1.16 -7.44 -11.76
CA ASP A 216 0.01 -8.29 -12.06
C ASP A 216 -1.24 -7.42 -12.23
N GLU A 217 -2.01 -7.64 -13.28
CA GLU A 217 -3.19 -6.81 -13.57
C GLU A 217 -4.33 -6.95 -12.55
N ALA A 218 -4.25 -7.97 -11.68
CA ALA A 218 -5.27 -8.28 -10.68
C ALA A 218 -4.96 -7.75 -9.27
N ILE A 219 -3.90 -6.97 -9.10
CA ILE A 219 -3.56 -6.40 -7.79
C ILE A 219 -4.73 -5.60 -7.18
N SER A 220 -4.75 -5.55 -5.86
CA SER A 220 -5.72 -4.77 -5.09
C SER A 220 -5.51 -3.26 -5.21
N PHE A 221 -6.55 -2.51 -4.91
CA PHE A 221 -6.52 -1.05 -4.94
C PHE A 221 -5.38 -0.42 -4.10
N PRO A 222 -5.08 -0.87 -2.86
CA PRO A 222 -3.95 -0.33 -2.10
C PRO A 222 -2.60 -0.47 -2.81
N LEU A 223 -2.34 -1.63 -3.44
CA LEU A 223 -1.13 -1.84 -4.23
C LEU A 223 -1.12 -0.94 -5.47
N ALA A 224 -2.25 -0.81 -6.17
CA ALA A 224 -2.36 0.06 -7.33
C ALA A 224 -2.04 1.52 -6.98
N GLN A 225 -2.48 2.00 -5.80
CA GLN A 225 -2.13 3.34 -5.31
C GLN A 225 -0.62 3.47 -5.02
N GLY A 226 0.02 2.46 -4.45
CA GLY A 226 1.47 2.43 -4.25
C GLY A 226 2.24 2.45 -5.56
N VAL A 227 1.80 1.67 -6.54
CA VAL A 227 2.34 1.66 -7.91
C VAL A 227 2.23 3.03 -8.56
N LEU A 228 1.06 3.67 -8.49
CA LEU A 228 0.81 5.01 -9.02
C LEU A 228 1.70 6.06 -8.34
N ALA A 229 1.78 6.04 -7.01
CA ALA A 229 2.56 6.98 -6.21
C ALA A 229 4.07 6.87 -6.49
N SER A 230 4.57 5.72 -6.92
CA SER A 230 5.98 5.52 -7.27
C SER A 230 6.44 6.34 -8.48
N ARG A 231 5.51 6.71 -9.37
CA ARG A 231 5.79 7.38 -10.65
C ARG A 231 6.78 6.61 -11.54
N SER A 232 6.91 5.32 -11.31
CA SER A 232 7.73 4.41 -12.12
C SER A 232 7.08 4.12 -13.47
N THR A 233 7.84 3.57 -14.40
CA THR A 233 7.26 3.01 -15.62
C THR A 233 6.60 1.68 -15.29
N VAL A 234 5.30 1.55 -15.57
CA VAL A 234 4.52 0.34 -15.23
C VAL A 234 4.24 -0.48 -16.48
N LYS A 235 4.56 -1.77 -16.41
CA LYS A 235 4.22 -2.79 -17.42
C LYS A 235 3.33 -3.84 -16.75
N TYR A 236 2.08 -3.93 -17.16
CA TYR A 236 1.15 -4.92 -16.61
C TYR A 236 1.27 -6.25 -17.36
N PHE A 237 1.28 -7.36 -16.61
CA PHE A 237 1.15 -8.71 -17.15
C PHE A 237 -0.19 -9.33 -16.72
N LYS A 238 -0.67 -10.30 -17.51
CA LYS A 238 -1.93 -10.99 -17.25
C LYS A 238 -1.88 -11.74 -15.93
N HIS A 239 -3.01 -11.74 -15.24
CA HIS A 239 -3.12 -12.36 -13.92
C HIS A 239 -2.54 -13.77 -13.86
N ASN A 240 -1.57 -13.97 -12.98
CA ASN A 240 -0.86 -15.24 -12.74
C ASN A 240 -0.21 -15.86 -14.01
N ASP A 241 -0.13 -15.14 -15.13
CA ASP A 241 0.48 -15.62 -16.38
C ASP A 241 2.00 -15.37 -16.40
N MET A 242 2.74 -16.38 -16.00
CA MET A 242 4.19 -16.30 -15.92
C MET A 242 4.86 -16.28 -17.32
N ALA A 243 4.18 -16.75 -18.36
CA ALA A 243 4.69 -16.66 -19.73
C ALA A 243 4.59 -15.21 -20.24
N ASP A 244 3.50 -14.52 -19.92
CA ASP A 244 3.36 -13.10 -20.26
C ASP A 244 4.34 -12.22 -19.47
N LEU A 245 4.55 -12.50 -18.18
CA LEU A 245 5.60 -11.84 -17.39
C LEU A 245 6.98 -12.05 -18.02
N GLU A 246 7.33 -13.29 -18.37
CA GLU A 246 8.63 -13.60 -18.97
C GLU A 246 8.81 -12.90 -20.32
N ARG A 247 7.76 -12.83 -21.15
CA ARG A 247 7.76 -12.06 -22.40
C ARG A 247 8.12 -10.59 -22.16
N LEU A 248 7.51 -9.95 -21.17
CA LEU A 248 7.79 -8.55 -20.80
C LEU A 248 9.22 -8.37 -20.29
N LEU A 249 9.75 -9.32 -19.53
CA LEU A 249 11.12 -9.30 -19.04
C LEU A 249 12.14 -9.44 -20.19
N ILE A 250 11.87 -10.30 -21.18
CA ILE A 250 12.69 -10.44 -22.39
C ILE A 250 12.68 -9.15 -23.21
N GLU A 251 11.49 -8.54 -23.40
CA GLU A 251 11.38 -7.27 -24.09
C GLU A 251 12.21 -6.18 -23.40
N GLN A 252 12.13 -6.14 -22.05
CA GLN A 252 12.91 -5.19 -21.26
C GLN A 252 14.42 -5.41 -21.39
N GLN A 253 14.87 -6.65 -21.40
CA GLN A 253 16.29 -6.93 -21.64
C GLN A 253 16.79 -6.43 -23.00
N ARG A 254 15.94 -6.55 -24.04
CA ARG A 254 16.26 -6.01 -25.38
C ARG A 254 16.32 -4.48 -25.40
N GLU A 255 15.41 -3.81 -24.66
CA GLU A 255 15.45 -2.35 -24.48
C GLU A 255 16.70 -1.91 -23.72
N ASP A 256 17.04 -2.63 -22.66
CA ASP A 256 18.21 -2.37 -21.83
C ASP A 256 19.54 -2.51 -22.59
N ALA A 257 19.63 -3.47 -23.50
CA ALA A 257 20.80 -3.65 -24.36
C ALA A 257 21.04 -2.45 -25.27
N LYS A 258 19.94 -1.79 -25.72
CA LYS A 258 20.03 -0.56 -26.54
C LYS A 258 20.44 0.68 -25.73
N LEU A 259 20.12 0.72 -24.44
CA LEU A 259 20.30 1.87 -23.54
C LEU A 259 21.17 1.54 -22.32
N ALA A 260 22.30 0.84 -22.55
CA ALA A 260 23.12 0.22 -21.50
C ALA A 260 23.50 1.14 -20.34
N LYS A 261 23.78 2.45 -20.57
CA LYS A 261 24.10 3.42 -19.51
C LYS A 261 22.88 3.72 -18.63
N LYS A 262 21.69 3.90 -19.23
CA LYS A 262 20.45 4.18 -18.52
C LYS A 262 19.95 2.95 -17.77
N ALA A 263 20.07 1.78 -18.40
CA ALA A 263 19.64 0.50 -17.84
C ALA A 263 20.34 0.14 -16.53
N LYS A 264 21.60 0.53 -16.34
CA LYS A 264 22.36 0.32 -15.09
C LYS A 264 21.80 1.13 -13.90
N LEU A 265 21.12 2.25 -14.16
CA LEU A 265 20.57 3.11 -13.12
C LEU A 265 19.12 2.76 -12.77
N SER A 266 18.40 2.07 -13.67
CA SER A 266 17.00 1.72 -13.48
C SER A 266 16.87 0.42 -12.69
N ARG A 267 16.11 0.44 -11.60
CA ARG A 267 15.73 -0.75 -10.84
C ARG A 267 14.47 -1.39 -11.45
N ARG A 268 14.32 -2.69 -11.27
CA ARG A 268 13.22 -3.48 -11.83
C ARG A 268 12.59 -4.30 -10.73
N PHE A 269 11.26 -4.23 -10.63
CA PHE A 269 10.51 -4.94 -9.61
C PHE A 269 9.31 -5.65 -10.25
N VAL A 270 9.00 -6.82 -9.71
CA VAL A 270 7.73 -7.51 -9.93
C VAL A 270 6.86 -7.26 -8.71
N VAL A 271 5.62 -6.82 -8.90
CA VAL A 271 4.66 -6.53 -7.82
C VAL A 271 3.50 -7.50 -7.91
N VAL A 272 3.31 -8.30 -6.85
CA VAL A 272 2.31 -9.38 -6.78
C VAL A 272 1.73 -9.49 -5.37
N GLU A 273 0.58 -10.15 -5.26
CA GLU A 273 0.00 -10.58 -3.98
C GLU A 273 0.23 -12.08 -3.76
N GLY A 274 0.42 -12.51 -2.52
CA GLY A 274 0.57 -13.92 -2.19
C GLY A 274 -0.73 -14.70 -2.34
N LEU A 275 -1.80 -14.14 -1.82
CA LEU A 275 -3.19 -14.53 -2.05
C LEU A 275 -3.93 -13.28 -2.50
N TYR A 276 -4.45 -13.29 -3.71
CA TYR A 276 -5.04 -12.10 -4.32
C TYR A 276 -6.38 -11.73 -3.69
N ALA A 277 -6.50 -10.48 -3.25
CA ALA A 277 -7.71 -9.92 -2.66
C ALA A 277 -8.94 -10.03 -3.57
N ASN A 278 -8.72 -9.84 -4.89
CA ASN A 278 -9.78 -9.71 -5.88
C ASN A 278 -10.15 -11.02 -6.59
N THR A 279 -9.34 -12.08 -6.47
CA THR A 279 -9.57 -13.38 -7.13
C THR A 279 -9.58 -14.55 -6.16
N ALA A 280 -9.01 -14.38 -4.97
CA ALA A 280 -8.70 -15.46 -4.04
C ALA A 280 -7.81 -16.57 -4.65
N GLU A 281 -7.01 -16.24 -5.65
CA GLU A 281 -6.02 -17.14 -6.25
C GLU A 281 -4.65 -16.94 -5.62
N ILE A 282 -3.87 -18.01 -5.58
CA ILE A 282 -2.50 -18.01 -5.02
C ILE A 282 -1.52 -17.71 -6.15
N ALA A 283 -0.56 -16.82 -5.89
CA ALA A 283 0.50 -16.53 -6.85
C ALA A 283 1.42 -17.73 -7.10
N PRO A 284 1.92 -17.96 -8.31
CA PRO A 284 2.87 -19.03 -8.63
C PRO A 284 4.30 -18.67 -8.19
N LEU A 285 4.52 -18.54 -6.87
CA LEU A 285 5.74 -17.96 -6.28
C LEU A 285 7.03 -18.68 -6.70
N LYS A 286 7.00 -20.02 -6.87
CA LYS A 286 8.17 -20.76 -7.33
C LYS A 286 8.69 -20.23 -8.67
N ARG A 287 7.77 -20.06 -9.63
CA ARG A 287 8.14 -19.55 -10.96
C ARG A 287 8.55 -18.07 -10.92
N LEU A 288 7.92 -17.26 -10.06
CA LEU A 288 8.33 -15.87 -9.84
C LEU A 288 9.78 -15.76 -9.33
N VAL A 289 10.17 -16.60 -8.38
CA VAL A 289 11.56 -16.64 -7.86
C VAL A 289 12.55 -17.12 -8.93
N GLU A 290 12.19 -18.11 -9.75
CA GLU A 290 13.03 -18.50 -10.90
C GLU A 290 13.25 -17.32 -11.85
N LEU A 291 12.19 -16.63 -12.24
CA LEU A 291 12.26 -15.45 -13.12
C LEU A 291 13.06 -14.31 -12.49
N LYS A 292 12.90 -14.11 -11.17
CA LYS A 292 13.69 -13.12 -10.41
C LYS A 292 15.18 -13.34 -10.64
N TRP A 293 15.68 -14.56 -10.43
CA TRP A 293 17.10 -14.86 -10.54
C TRP A 293 17.58 -14.86 -12.00
N GLN A 294 16.75 -15.37 -12.92
CA GLN A 294 17.06 -15.40 -14.36
C GLN A 294 17.21 -14.00 -14.96
N TYR A 295 16.29 -13.07 -14.61
CA TYR A 295 16.22 -11.73 -15.20
C TYR A 295 16.78 -10.64 -14.29
N LYS A 296 17.25 -10.98 -13.09
CA LYS A 296 17.81 -10.07 -12.08
C LYS A 296 16.84 -8.92 -11.74
N VAL A 297 15.59 -9.27 -11.50
CA VAL A 297 14.54 -8.40 -11.01
C VAL A 297 14.29 -8.63 -9.52
N ARG A 298 13.68 -7.68 -8.82
CA ARG A 298 13.30 -7.79 -7.42
C ARG A 298 11.81 -8.09 -7.30
N ILE A 299 11.40 -8.73 -6.21
CA ILE A 299 10.01 -9.04 -5.93
C ILE A 299 9.53 -8.18 -4.75
N MET A 300 8.42 -7.46 -4.96
CA MET A 300 7.59 -6.85 -3.93
C MET A 300 6.34 -7.71 -3.78
N LEU A 301 6.19 -8.35 -2.64
CA LEU A 301 5.14 -9.32 -2.36
C LEU A 301 4.23 -8.78 -1.26
N ASP A 302 2.93 -8.67 -1.54
CA ASP A 302 1.94 -8.38 -0.51
C ASP A 302 1.30 -9.66 0.03
N GLU A 303 1.43 -9.87 1.32
CA GLU A 303 0.91 -11.03 2.04
C GLU A 303 -0.33 -10.68 2.89
N THR A 304 -1.02 -9.61 2.56
CA THR A 304 -2.18 -9.13 3.34
C THR A 304 -3.24 -10.21 3.56
N PHE A 305 -3.48 -11.07 2.56
CA PHE A 305 -4.44 -12.17 2.63
C PHE A 305 -3.80 -13.55 2.78
N SER A 306 -2.50 -13.68 2.62
CA SER A 306 -1.79 -14.95 2.77
C SER A 306 -1.18 -15.14 4.17
N PHE A 307 -0.80 -14.07 4.86
CA PHE A 307 -0.34 -14.09 6.25
C PHE A 307 -1.46 -14.55 7.19
N GLY A 308 -1.16 -15.51 8.06
CA GLY A 308 -2.16 -16.15 8.93
C GLY A 308 -3.12 -17.11 8.20
N VAL A 309 -2.88 -17.40 6.91
CA VAL A 309 -3.72 -18.28 6.07
C VAL A 309 -2.91 -19.39 5.42
N LEU A 310 -1.85 -19.06 4.73
CA LEU A 310 -0.99 -19.99 4.02
C LEU A 310 0.22 -20.40 4.87
N GLY A 311 0.75 -21.60 4.59
CA GLY A 311 1.81 -22.23 5.37
C GLY A 311 1.29 -22.99 6.59
N ASP A 312 2.10 -23.90 7.13
CA ASP A 312 1.68 -24.74 8.27
C ASP A 312 1.69 -23.98 9.60
N HIS A 313 2.47 -22.90 9.68
CA HIS A 313 2.51 -21.99 10.80
C HIS A 313 1.87 -20.62 10.50
N GLY A 314 1.22 -20.47 9.32
CA GLY A 314 0.57 -19.23 8.92
C GLY A 314 1.53 -18.10 8.50
N ARG A 315 2.76 -18.43 8.10
CA ARG A 315 3.79 -17.45 7.72
C ARG A 315 3.62 -16.90 6.32
N GLY A 316 2.62 -17.34 5.59
CA GLY A 316 2.29 -16.85 4.27
C GLY A 316 2.71 -17.76 3.12
N ILE A 317 2.79 -17.19 1.93
CA ILE A 317 3.02 -17.95 0.68
C ILE A 317 4.45 -18.50 0.60
N THR A 318 5.43 -17.86 1.19
CA THR A 318 6.81 -18.33 1.24
C THR A 318 6.89 -19.69 1.92
N GLU A 319 6.30 -19.82 3.12
CA GLU A 319 6.20 -21.08 3.83
C GLU A 319 5.38 -22.12 3.06
N HIS A 320 4.26 -21.70 2.44
CA HIS A 320 3.39 -22.59 1.66
C HIS A 320 4.12 -23.31 0.54
N PHE A 321 5.06 -22.65 -0.12
CA PHE A 321 5.86 -23.23 -1.19
C PHE A 321 7.24 -23.73 -0.77
N GLY A 322 7.64 -23.57 0.50
CA GLY A 322 8.96 -23.92 1.02
C GLY A 322 10.07 -23.06 0.43
N ILE A 323 9.78 -21.78 0.17
CA ILE A 323 10.72 -20.78 -0.35
C ILE A 323 11.26 -19.98 0.83
N SER A 324 12.58 -19.71 0.84
CA SER A 324 13.17 -18.85 1.85
C SER A 324 12.60 -17.42 1.75
N PRO A 325 12.20 -16.80 2.87
CA PRO A 325 11.84 -15.38 2.87
C PRO A 325 12.95 -14.45 2.34
N GLU A 326 14.22 -14.88 2.40
CA GLU A 326 15.37 -14.14 1.87
C GLU A 326 15.37 -14.03 0.34
N ASP A 327 14.64 -14.91 -0.35
CA ASP A 327 14.47 -14.84 -1.80
C ASP A 327 13.52 -13.73 -2.24
N ILE A 328 12.78 -13.13 -1.29
CA ILE A 328 11.87 -12.01 -1.55
C ILE A 328 12.52 -10.72 -1.07
N ASP A 329 12.47 -9.68 -1.90
CA ASP A 329 13.20 -8.44 -1.60
C ASP A 329 12.44 -7.54 -0.61
N ILE A 330 11.11 -7.45 -0.75
CA ILE A 330 10.25 -6.66 0.13
C ILE A 330 8.93 -7.39 0.29
N MET A 331 8.53 -7.58 1.53
CA MET A 331 7.23 -8.14 1.88
C MET A 331 6.42 -7.14 2.69
N THR A 332 5.10 -7.12 2.47
CA THR A 332 4.13 -6.33 3.23
C THR A 332 2.99 -7.22 3.70
N SER A 333 2.37 -6.87 4.81
CA SER A 333 1.17 -7.57 5.28
C SER A 333 0.30 -6.69 6.18
N SER A 334 -0.85 -7.20 6.56
CA SER A 334 -1.85 -6.56 7.41
C SER A 334 -1.98 -7.25 8.76
N LEU A 335 -2.30 -6.48 9.80
CA LEU A 335 -2.72 -6.97 11.11
C LEU A 335 -4.25 -7.10 11.23
N GLU A 336 -5.00 -6.96 10.12
CA GLU A 336 -6.46 -6.89 10.14
C GLU A 336 -7.11 -8.26 9.98
N HIS A 337 -6.93 -8.92 8.85
CA HIS A 337 -7.77 -10.04 8.40
C HIS A 337 -7.58 -11.35 9.17
N ALA A 338 -6.35 -11.70 9.50
CA ALA A 338 -6.03 -12.89 10.27
C ALA A 338 -5.81 -12.58 11.76
N VAL A 339 -5.15 -11.46 12.06
CA VAL A 339 -4.78 -11.07 13.44
C VAL A 339 -5.93 -10.40 14.19
N GLY A 340 -6.89 -9.80 13.47
CA GLY A 340 -8.07 -9.16 14.06
C GLY A 340 -7.78 -7.85 14.80
N SER A 341 -6.68 -7.17 14.47
CA SER A 341 -6.32 -5.84 14.95
C SER A 341 -6.39 -4.82 13.81
N ILE A 342 -5.71 -3.70 13.92
CA ILE A 342 -5.54 -2.68 12.88
C ILE A 342 -4.06 -2.45 12.67
N GLY A 343 -3.68 -2.05 11.45
CA GLY A 343 -2.32 -1.75 11.08
C GLY A 343 -1.78 -2.67 10.00
N GLY A 344 -0.57 -2.37 9.58
CA GLY A 344 0.18 -3.20 8.67
C GLY A 344 1.66 -3.19 9.00
N PHE A 345 2.41 -4.00 8.31
CA PHE A 345 3.85 -4.08 8.50
C PHE A 345 4.55 -4.45 7.20
N SER A 346 5.77 -3.95 7.04
CA SER A 346 6.71 -4.43 6.04
C SER A 346 7.81 -5.23 6.73
N TYR A 347 8.36 -6.23 6.04
CA TYR A 347 9.36 -7.11 6.63
C TYR A 347 10.30 -7.66 5.56
N GLY A 348 11.50 -8.05 5.98
CA GLY A 348 12.56 -8.54 5.12
C GLY A 348 13.94 -8.26 5.68
N LYS A 349 14.89 -7.91 4.81
CA LYS A 349 16.28 -7.63 5.20
C LYS A 349 16.42 -6.29 5.91
N THR A 350 17.29 -6.21 6.91
CA THR A 350 17.54 -5.01 7.74
C THR A 350 17.76 -3.76 6.92
N PHE A 351 18.63 -3.80 5.90
CA PHE A 351 18.92 -2.61 5.10
C PHE A 351 17.71 -2.09 4.30
N VAL A 352 16.77 -2.97 3.95
CA VAL A 352 15.51 -2.59 3.28
C VAL A 352 14.57 -1.95 4.30
N MET A 353 14.48 -2.52 5.50
CA MET A 353 13.63 -2.00 6.58
C MET A 353 14.14 -0.65 7.10
N ASP A 354 15.44 -0.44 7.21
CA ASP A 354 16.03 0.86 7.55
C ASP A 354 15.71 1.92 6.49
N HIS A 355 15.75 1.53 5.22
CA HIS A 355 15.33 2.44 4.15
C HIS A 355 13.85 2.81 4.25
N GLN A 356 12.97 1.87 4.64
CA GLN A 356 11.55 2.15 4.87
C GLN A 356 11.36 3.15 6.02
N ARG A 357 12.09 3.01 7.13
CA ARG A 357 12.05 3.94 8.26
C ARG A 357 12.41 5.37 7.88
N LEU A 358 13.28 5.55 6.89
CA LEU A 358 13.76 6.87 6.43
C LEU A 358 12.96 7.46 5.27
N SER A 359 12.28 6.65 4.48
CA SER A 359 11.73 7.08 3.18
C SER A 359 10.25 6.80 3.01
N SER A 360 9.67 5.89 3.80
CA SER A 360 8.26 5.52 3.66
C SER A 360 7.36 6.58 4.30
N GLN A 361 6.49 7.20 3.49
CA GLN A 361 5.66 8.33 3.93
C GLN A 361 4.69 7.94 5.05
N GLY A 362 4.08 6.74 4.97
CA GLY A 362 3.17 6.26 5.99
C GLY A 362 3.85 5.96 7.33
N TYR A 363 5.15 5.73 7.34
CA TYR A 363 5.94 5.59 8.57
C TYR A 363 6.41 6.94 9.10
N CYS A 364 6.96 7.79 8.24
CA CYS A 364 7.61 9.04 8.64
C CYS A 364 6.62 10.13 9.06
N PHE A 365 5.43 10.18 8.43
CA PHE A 365 4.52 11.32 8.52
C PHE A 365 3.12 10.98 9.06
N SER A 366 2.86 9.71 9.40
CA SER A 366 1.62 9.29 10.07
C SER A 366 1.86 9.10 11.56
N ALA A 367 0.86 9.38 12.41
CA ALA A 367 0.91 8.97 13.81
C ALA A 367 1.14 7.46 13.89
N SER A 368 1.91 7.02 14.88
CA SER A 368 2.18 5.59 15.06
C SER A 368 0.93 4.83 15.50
N LEU A 369 0.94 3.53 15.27
CA LEU A 369 -0.13 2.62 15.66
C LEU A 369 -0.49 2.82 17.15
N PRO A 370 -1.77 2.99 17.54
CA PRO A 370 -2.15 3.05 18.94
C PRO A 370 -1.63 1.83 19.74
N PRO A 371 -1.05 2.04 20.93
CA PRO A 371 -0.44 0.96 21.71
C PRO A 371 -1.37 -0.21 22.02
N LEU A 372 -2.65 0.10 22.22
CA LEU A 372 -3.67 -0.93 22.49
C LEU A 372 -3.84 -1.92 21.32
N LEU A 373 -3.73 -1.44 20.09
CA LEU A 373 -3.83 -2.26 18.88
C LEU A 373 -2.57 -3.09 18.66
N ALA A 374 -1.39 -2.54 19.00
CA ALA A 374 -0.14 -3.29 18.98
C ALA A 374 -0.15 -4.44 20.02
N SER A 375 -0.67 -4.18 21.23
CA SER A 375 -0.81 -5.21 22.26
C SER A 375 -1.84 -6.28 21.90
N ALA A 376 -2.94 -5.91 21.27
CA ALA A 376 -3.92 -6.84 20.71
C ALA A 376 -3.28 -7.76 19.66
N ALA A 377 -2.51 -7.18 18.72
CA ALA A 377 -1.80 -7.94 17.70
C ALA A 377 -0.75 -8.88 18.29
N LEU A 378 0.00 -8.46 19.31
CA LEU A 378 0.94 -9.31 20.05
C LEU A 378 0.25 -10.52 20.66
N CYS A 379 -0.86 -10.30 21.35
CA CYS A 379 -1.64 -11.38 21.99
C CYS A 379 -2.18 -12.38 20.95
N ALA A 380 -2.69 -11.88 19.80
CA ALA A 380 -3.16 -12.73 18.72
C ALA A 380 -2.00 -13.53 18.09
N LEU A 381 -0.85 -12.90 17.84
CA LEU A 381 0.34 -13.54 17.28
C LEU A 381 0.88 -14.64 18.19
N GLU A 382 0.87 -14.41 19.50
CA GLU A 382 1.21 -15.46 20.48
C GLU A 382 0.23 -16.64 20.46
N ALA A 383 -1.06 -16.37 20.27
CA ALA A 383 -2.06 -17.42 20.15
C ALA A 383 -1.86 -18.24 18.86
N MET A 384 -1.48 -17.57 17.75
CA MET A 384 -1.12 -18.22 16.49
C MET A 384 0.08 -19.17 16.66
N GLU A 385 1.14 -18.72 17.34
CA GLU A 385 2.32 -19.57 17.61
C GLU A 385 2.01 -20.78 18.49
N LYS A 386 1.14 -20.60 19.49
CA LYS A 386 0.76 -21.67 20.44
C LYS A 386 -0.19 -22.71 19.84
N SER A 387 -0.88 -22.38 18.77
CA SER A 387 -1.93 -23.23 18.19
C SER A 387 -1.83 -23.28 16.65
N PRO A 388 -0.74 -23.81 16.08
CA PRO A 388 -0.54 -23.83 14.62
C PRO A 388 -1.60 -24.65 13.86
N ASP A 389 -2.29 -25.58 14.52
CA ASP A 389 -3.37 -26.37 13.92
C ASP A 389 -4.53 -25.53 13.39
N MET A 390 -4.67 -24.26 13.84
CA MET A 390 -5.69 -23.36 13.31
C MET A 390 -5.52 -23.10 11.82
N PHE A 391 -4.29 -23.05 11.31
CA PHE A 391 -4.03 -22.78 9.89
C PHE A 391 -4.39 -23.97 9.00
N THR A 392 -4.02 -25.18 9.43
CA THR A 392 -4.40 -26.42 8.71
C THR A 392 -5.91 -26.64 8.78
N THR A 393 -6.54 -26.33 9.90
CA THR A 393 -8.00 -26.36 10.07
C THR A 393 -8.68 -25.39 9.12
N LEU A 394 -8.21 -24.13 9.03
CA LEU A 394 -8.77 -23.14 8.12
C LEU A 394 -8.70 -23.60 6.66
N ARG A 395 -7.53 -24.08 6.22
CA ARG A 395 -7.35 -24.54 4.84
C ARG A 395 -8.15 -25.81 4.50
N SER A 396 -8.19 -26.78 5.41
CA SER A 396 -8.98 -28.02 5.19
C SER A 396 -10.47 -27.73 5.13
N ARG A 397 -10.99 -26.91 6.04
CA ARG A 397 -12.37 -26.44 6.01
C ARG A 397 -12.67 -25.64 4.74
N SER A 398 -11.76 -24.76 4.31
CA SER A 398 -11.91 -24.00 3.08
C SER A 398 -12.04 -24.87 1.85
N LYS A 399 -11.25 -25.96 1.75
CA LYS A 399 -11.36 -26.97 0.67
C LYS A 399 -12.70 -27.70 0.69
N ALA A 400 -13.14 -28.16 1.86
CA ALA A 400 -14.41 -28.84 2.02
C ALA A 400 -15.61 -27.94 1.65
N ILE A 401 -15.56 -26.67 2.10
CA ILE A 401 -16.60 -25.68 1.82
C ILE A 401 -16.62 -25.29 0.33
N HIS A 402 -15.45 -25.15 -0.31
CA HIS A 402 -15.38 -24.91 -1.75
C HIS A 402 -16.10 -25.98 -2.56
N ALA A 403 -15.86 -27.25 -2.24
CA ALA A 403 -16.54 -28.38 -2.91
C ALA A 403 -18.05 -28.38 -2.66
N LYS A 404 -18.49 -28.15 -1.40
CA LYS A 404 -19.91 -28.08 -1.03
C LYS A 404 -20.62 -26.90 -1.70
N LEU A 405 -20.02 -25.71 -1.73
CA LEU A 405 -20.56 -24.55 -2.43
C LEU A 405 -20.68 -24.80 -3.93
N SER A 406 -19.66 -25.37 -4.56
CA SER A 406 -19.67 -25.68 -5.99
C SER A 406 -20.79 -26.65 -6.38
N THR A 407 -21.06 -27.62 -5.52
CA THR A 407 -22.16 -28.58 -5.71
C THR A 407 -23.53 -27.93 -5.49
N ALA A 408 -23.69 -27.19 -4.37
CA ALA A 408 -24.98 -26.62 -3.99
C ALA A 408 -25.44 -25.47 -4.90
N LEU A 409 -24.47 -24.62 -5.34
CA LEU A 409 -24.75 -23.42 -6.11
C LEU A 409 -24.54 -23.58 -7.63
N GLY A 410 -23.95 -24.67 -8.08
CA GLY A 410 -23.52 -24.88 -9.47
C GLY A 410 -24.62 -24.79 -10.52
N ARG A 411 -25.92 -24.70 -10.11
CA ARG A 411 -27.05 -24.43 -10.99
C ARG A 411 -27.08 -22.98 -11.47
N HIS A 412 -26.85 -22.02 -10.56
CA HIS A 412 -27.00 -20.57 -10.81
C HIS A 412 -25.68 -19.81 -10.76
N LEU A 413 -24.77 -20.25 -9.93
CA LEU A 413 -23.53 -19.53 -9.63
C LEU A 413 -22.28 -20.39 -9.91
N VAL A 414 -21.17 -19.73 -10.21
CA VAL A 414 -19.84 -20.31 -10.31
C VAL A 414 -19.05 -19.88 -9.08
N VAL A 415 -18.42 -20.85 -8.41
CA VAL A 415 -17.52 -20.62 -7.28
C VAL A 415 -16.09 -20.50 -7.80
N SER A 416 -15.42 -19.40 -7.51
CA SER A 416 -14.03 -19.15 -7.90
C SER A 416 -13.14 -18.84 -6.70
N GLY A 417 -11.83 -18.83 -6.94
CA GLY A 417 -10.76 -18.73 -5.94
C GLY A 417 -10.14 -20.10 -5.64
N ASP A 418 -8.93 -20.10 -5.08
CA ASP A 418 -8.24 -21.33 -4.69
C ASP A 418 -9.06 -22.10 -3.64
N ALA A 419 -9.09 -23.42 -3.76
CA ALA A 419 -9.87 -24.25 -2.86
C ALA A 419 -9.44 -24.11 -1.40
N SER A 420 -8.16 -23.89 -1.13
CA SER A 420 -7.59 -23.71 0.22
C SER A 420 -7.75 -22.30 0.79
N ALA A 421 -8.04 -21.31 -0.05
CA ALA A 421 -8.25 -19.93 0.39
C ALA A 421 -9.54 -19.79 1.22
N PRO A 422 -9.55 -19.00 2.31
CA PRO A 422 -10.76 -18.76 3.09
C PRO A 422 -11.74 -17.78 2.42
N MET A 423 -11.35 -17.18 1.31
CA MET A 423 -12.21 -16.34 0.49
C MET A 423 -12.72 -17.09 -0.72
N LYS A 424 -13.99 -16.87 -1.09
CA LYS A 424 -14.60 -17.39 -2.31
C LYS A 424 -15.38 -16.29 -2.99
N PHE A 425 -15.43 -16.34 -4.32
CA PHE A 425 -16.27 -15.46 -5.12
C PHE A 425 -17.34 -16.27 -5.84
N LEU A 426 -18.58 -15.79 -5.79
CA LEU A 426 -19.72 -16.38 -6.44
C LEU A 426 -20.16 -15.46 -7.57
N THR A 427 -19.99 -15.88 -8.81
CA THR A 427 -20.38 -15.12 -10.02
C THR A 427 -21.59 -15.80 -10.68
N VAL A 428 -22.37 -15.03 -11.42
CA VAL A 428 -23.53 -15.56 -12.16
C VAL A 428 -23.04 -16.48 -13.28
N LYS A 429 -23.60 -17.69 -13.36
CA LYS A 429 -23.20 -18.70 -14.35
C LYS A 429 -23.63 -18.34 -15.77
N GLN A 430 -24.85 -17.83 -15.91
CA GLN A 430 -25.43 -17.39 -17.18
C GLN A 430 -25.72 -15.92 -17.11
N THR A 431 -24.73 -15.12 -17.50
CA THR A 431 -24.82 -13.66 -17.46
C THR A 431 -25.87 -13.13 -18.44
N LYS A 432 -26.65 -12.17 -17.97
CA LYS A 432 -27.59 -11.36 -18.77
C LYS A 432 -27.12 -9.92 -18.93
N GLY A 433 -25.87 -9.66 -18.60
CA GLY A 433 -25.25 -8.34 -18.56
C GLY A 433 -25.05 -7.84 -17.12
N ARG A 434 -24.09 -6.92 -16.96
CA ARG A 434 -23.60 -6.49 -15.64
C ARG A 434 -24.71 -6.04 -14.68
N ALA A 435 -25.59 -5.15 -15.14
CA ALA A 435 -26.67 -4.61 -14.30
C ALA A 435 -27.66 -5.71 -13.85
N ALA A 436 -28.01 -6.66 -14.73
CA ALA A 436 -28.89 -7.77 -14.41
C ALA A 436 -28.22 -8.74 -13.41
N ASP A 437 -26.92 -9.03 -13.61
CA ASP A 437 -26.15 -9.87 -12.71
C ASP A 437 -26.02 -9.22 -11.32
N GLU A 438 -25.80 -7.91 -11.26
CA GLU A 438 -25.75 -7.16 -10.01
C GLU A 438 -27.09 -7.21 -9.26
N ALA A 439 -28.19 -6.98 -9.96
CA ALA A 439 -29.53 -7.06 -9.36
C ALA A 439 -29.85 -8.46 -8.82
N LEU A 440 -29.48 -9.50 -9.56
CA LEU A 440 -29.66 -10.90 -9.11
C LEU A 440 -28.81 -11.17 -7.85
N LEU A 441 -27.55 -10.76 -7.83
CA LEU A 441 -26.66 -10.99 -6.69
C LEU A 441 -27.10 -10.18 -5.46
N ASP A 442 -27.57 -8.95 -5.61
CA ASP A 442 -28.13 -8.15 -4.51
C ASP A 442 -29.39 -8.80 -3.95
N LEU A 443 -30.24 -9.38 -4.80
CA LEU A 443 -31.42 -10.13 -4.36
C LEU A 443 -31.04 -11.40 -3.58
N ILE A 444 -29.99 -12.12 -4.03
CA ILE A 444 -29.47 -13.30 -3.31
C ILE A 444 -28.94 -12.87 -1.92
N VAL A 445 -28.18 -11.77 -1.83
CA VAL A 445 -27.66 -11.25 -0.55
C VAL A 445 -28.81 -10.88 0.39
N SER A 446 -29.85 -10.21 -0.10
CA SER A 446 -31.03 -9.86 0.69
C SER A 446 -31.76 -11.11 1.22
N LYS A 447 -32.04 -12.08 0.36
CA LYS A 447 -32.71 -13.31 0.76
C LYS A 447 -31.90 -14.21 1.67
N ALA A 448 -30.56 -14.21 1.54
CA ALA A 448 -29.67 -14.89 2.49
C ALA A 448 -29.72 -14.22 3.87
N ASN A 449 -29.78 -12.87 3.91
CA ASN A 449 -29.93 -12.13 5.15
C ASN A 449 -31.26 -12.43 5.87
N ASP A 450 -32.37 -12.66 5.13
CA ASP A 450 -33.67 -13.11 5.67
C ASP A 450 -33.57 -14.49 6.31
N LYS A 451 -32.61 -15.32 5.83
CA LYS A 451 -32.32 -16.66 6.36
C LYS A 451 -31.20 -16.67 7.41
N ASN A 452 -30.89 -15.51 7.99
CA ASN A 452 -29.83 -15.30 8.98
C ASN A 452 -28.41 -15.60 8.50
N VAL A 453 -28.13 -15.44 7.20
CA VAL A 453 -26.79 -15.57 6.61
C VAL A 453 -26.37 -14.20 6.04
N VAL A 454 -25.33 -13.61 6.62
CA VAL A 454 -24.81 -12.30 6.18
C VAL A 454 -23.75 -12.51 5.11
N LEU A 455 -24.04 -12.01 3.93
CA LEU A 455 -23.16 -12.00 2.76
C LEU A 455 -22.89 -10.57 2.33
N THR A 456 -21.89 -10.37 1.48
CA THR A 456 -21.62 -9.07 0.86
C THR A 456 -21.29 -9.25 -0.62
N ARG A 457 -21.75 -8.29 -1.44
CA ARG A 457 -21.21 -8.19 -2.79
C ARG A 457 -19.77 -7.73 -2.75
N ALA A 458 -18.91 -8.28 -3.59
CA ALA A 458 -17.60 -7.72 -3.87
C ALA A 458 -17.81 -6.35 -4.53
N ARG A 459 -17.26 -5.31 -3.91
CA ARG A 459 -17.28 -3.94 -4.44
C ARG A 459 -15.89 -3.62 -4.96
N TYR A 460 -15.80 -3.32 -6.23
CA TYR A 460 -14.58 -2.95 -6.92
C TYR A 460 -14.57 -1.44 -7.16
N ILE A 461 -13.38 -0.83 -7.15
CA ILE A 461 -13.21 0.58 -7.50
C ILE A 461 -12.82 0.64 -8.97
N GLU A 462 -13.83 0.51 -9.84
CA GLU A 462 -13.70 0.25 -11.27
C GLU A 462 -12.81 1.26 -12.01
N ASP A 463 -12.86 2.53 -11.61
CA ASP A 463 -12.04 3.60 -12.23
C ASP A 463 -10.54 3.45 -11.96
N TYR A 464 -10.16 2.67 -10.95
CA TYR A 464 -8.77 2.48 -10.52
C TYR A 464 -8.26 1.06 -10.70
N GLU A 465 -9.14 0.11 -10.98
CA GLU A 465 -8.76 -1.28 -11.23
C GLU A 465 -8.50 -1.53 -12.72
N ARG A 466 -7.38 -2.19 -13.02
CA ARG A 466 -6.96 -2.43 -14.41
C ARG A 466 -7.92 -3.34 -15.17
N VAL A 467 -8.52 -4.29 -14.48
CA VAL A 467 -9.44 -5.28 -15.08
C VAL A 467 -10.81 -5.14 -14.45
N GLN A 468 -11.82 -4.87 -15.27
CA GLN A 468 -13.20 -4.92 -14.83
C GLN A 468 -13.61 -6.38 -14.56
N ARG A 469 -13.88 -6.68 -13.30
CA ARG A 469 -14.29 -8.03 -12.88
C ARG A 469 -15.80 -8.21 -13.01
N PRO A 470 -16.25 -9.46 -13.23
CA PRO A 470 -17.67 -9.74 -13.16
C PRO A 470 -18.19 -9.46 -11.75
N PRO A 471 -19.45 -8.98 -11.62
CA PRO A 471 -20.11 -8.86 -10.32
C PRO A 471 -20.08 -10.19 -9.57
N ALA A 472 -19.79 -10.14 -8.26
CA ALA A 472 -19.68 -11.34 -7.44
C ALA A 472 -20.19 -11.10 -6.01
N ILE A 473 -20.67 -12.16 -5.36
CA ILE A 473 -20.78 -12.22 -3.92
C ILE A 473 -19.45 -12.73 -3.38
N ARG A 474 -18.90 -12.06 -2.37
CA ARG A 474 -17.71 -12.52 -1.67
C ARG A 474 -18.10 -13.23 -0.38
N ILE A 475 -17.61 -14.45 -0.20
CA ILE A 475 -17.70 -15.22 1.04
C ILE A 475 -16.35 -15.21 1.74
N ALA A 476 -16.35 -14.93 3.03
CA ALA A 476 -15.19 -15.02 3.91
C ALA A 476 -15.45 -16.04 5.01
N LEU A 477 -14.59 -17.05 5.11
CA LEU A 477 -14.72 -18.12 6.08
C LEU A 477 -14.03 -17.76 7.39
N ASN A 478 -14.59 -18.23 8.49
CA ASN A 478 -14.06 -18.01 9.83
C ASN A 478 -14.00 -19.37 10.56
N ILE A 479 -12.86 -19.66 11.22
CA ILE A 479 -12.69 -20.93 11.97
C ILE A 479 -13.60 -21.04 13.19
N GLY A 480 -14.22 -19.96 13.64
CA GLY A 480 -15.16 -19.95 14.76
C GLY A 480 -16.52 -20.59 14.46
N HIS A 481 -16.84 -20.85 13.19
CA HIS A 481 -18.05 -21.58 12.82
C HIS A 481 -17.83 -23.09 12.96
N SER A 482 -18.83 -23.80 13.45
CA SER A 482 -18.87 -25.27 13.37
C SER A 482 -19.19 -25.73 11.94
N GLU A 483 -18.86 -26.98 11.61
CA GLU A 483 -19.16 -27.56 10.30
C GLU A 483 -20.67 -27.55 10.01
N GLY A 484 -21.50 -27.88 10.99
CA GLY A 484 -22.97 -27.89 10.84
C GLY A 484 -23.54 -26.48 10.58
N GLU A 485 -23.00 -25.45 11.21
CA GLU A 485 -23.42 -24.06 10.96
C GLU A 485 -23.10 -23.64 9.54
N VAL A 486 -21.91 -23.99 9.04
CA VAL A 486 -21.51 -23.67 7.66
C VAL A 486 -22.34 -24.47 6.65
N GLU A 487 -22.64 -25.75 6.90
CA GLU A 487 -23.51 -26.55 6.05
C GLU A 487 -24.93 -25.98 5.96
N ASN A 488 -25.49 -25.55 7.10
CA ASN A 488 -26.76 -24.85 7.13
C ASN A 488 -26.73 -23.57 6.33
N ALA A 489 -25.70 -22.76 6.51
CA ALA A 489 -25.53 -21.52 5.74
C ALA A 489 -25.43 -21.77 4.24
N ILE A 490 -24.69 -22.80 3.79
CA ILE A 490 -24.62 -23.18 2.36
C ILE A 490 -25.98 -23.55 1.81
N ARG A 491 -26.76 -24.33 2.54
CA ARG A 491 -28.14 -24.70 2.16
C ARG A 491 -29.04 -23.48 2.05
N ASP A 492 -28.94 -22.55 3.00
CA ASP A 492 -29.73 -21.31 3.02
C ASP A 492 -29.31 -20.36 1.89
N ILE A 493 -28.03 -20.27 1.55
CA ILE A 493 -27.54 -19.54 0.37
C ILE A 493 -28.09 -20.18 -0.92
N ALA A 494 -28.08 -21.49 -1.03
CA ALA A 494 -28.62 -22.18 -2.19
C ALA A 494 -30.15 -21.95 -2.37
N ALA A 495 -30.89 -22.00 -1.27
CA ALA A 495 -32.33 -21.69 -1.29
C ALA A 495 -32.57 -20.21 -1.68
N ALA A 496 -31.75 -19.27 -1.15
CA ALA A 496 -31.79 -17.84 -1.52
C ALA A 496 -31.51 -17.64 -3.02
N ALA A 497 -30.53 -18.37 -3.59
CA ALA A 497 -30.20 -18.31 -5.01
C ALA A 497 -31.36 -18.86 -5.89
N ASP A 498 -32.00 -19.98 -5.51
CA ASP A 498 -33.16 -20.54 -6.21
C ASP A 498 -34.36 -19.58 -6.18
N GLU A 499 -34.63 -18.96 -5.03
CA GLU A 499 -35.74 -17.99 -4.87
C GLU A 499 -35.47 -16.71 -5.70
N ALA A 500 -34.24 -16.20 -5.64
CA ALA A 500 -33.84 -15.02 -6.40
C ALA A 500 -33.90 -15.25 -7.92
N ALA A 501 -33.42 -16.42 -8.39
CA ALA A 501 -33.46 -16.76 -9.81
C ALA A 501 -34.90 -16.85 -10.34
N LYS A 502 -35.85 -17.40 -9.55
CA LYS A 502 -37.29 -17.43 -9.91
C LYS A 502 -37.88 -16.02 -9.99
N ALA A 503 -37.62 -15.18 -9.00
CA ALA A 503 -38.13 -13.80 -8.96
C ALA A 503 -37.54 -12.91 -10.08
N HIS A 504 -36.29 -13.19 -10.50
CA HIS A 504 -35.60 -12.44 -11.56
C HIS A 504 -36.01 -12.90 -12.97
N SER A 505 -36.68 -14.07 -13.08
CA SER A 505 -37.17 -14.63 -14.34
C SER A 505 -38.64 -14.27 -14.62
N SER A 506 -39.37 -13.81 -13.60
CA SER A 506 -40.75 -13.29 -13.68
C SER A 506 -40.72 -11.78 -13.95
#